data_427fefd66259c79b43cbc0ce948125f7
#
_entry.id   427fefd66259c79b43cbc0ce948125f7
#
_cell.length_a   1.000
_cell.length_b   1.000
_cell.length_c   1.000
_cell.angle_alpha   90.00
_cell.angle_beta   90.00
_cell.angle_gamma   90.00
#
_symmetry.space_group_name_H-M   'P 1'
#
loop_
_entity.id
_entity.type
_entity.pdbx_description
1 polymer ?
#
loop_
_entity_poly.entity_id
_entity_poly.type
_entity_poly.pdbx_seq_one_letter_code
_entity_poly.pdbx_strand_id
1 'polypeptide(L)'
;QSLLNFSSNDYLGLANHPALREAAAQASAVWGAGPGASRLVCRSLGVHHELEEALAAFKVTEAALTFSTGYATALGTIGALLGKDDVIIIDKLVHACVVGAARLCGAKLRVFAHNDPNDLEKKLKWATSRPTPRASRLLIATESVFSMDGDLAPLREIIELKDKYGGWLMLDEAQASGLFGEHRRGLAEACELAHRVEIQMGTLGKALGAAGGYICGSRPLIDLLVNRAR
;
A
#
# COMPACT_ATOMS: atom_id res chain seq x y z
N GLN A 1 8.75 -25.68 26.73
CA GLN A 1 9.64 -25.95 25.58
C GLN A 1 9.95 -24.64 24.88
N SER A 2 11.22 -24.39 24.59
CA SER A 2 11.65 -23.28 23.72
C SER A 2 11.62 -23.78 22.30
N LEU A 3 10.91 -23.05 21.41
CA LEU A 3 10.81 -23.38 19.98
C LEU A 3 11.38 -22.24 19.14
N LEU A 4 12.07 -22.57 18.05
CA LEU A 4 12.47 -21.58 17.04
C LEU A 4 11.27 -21.27 16.15
N ASN A 5 10.95 -19.98 16.02
CA ASN A 5 9.83 -19.51 15.20
C ASN A 5 10.35 -19.00 13.86
N PHE A 6 10.03 -19.72 12.77
CA PHE A 6 10.35 -19.35 11.40
C PHE A 6 9.15 -18.79 10.63
N SER A 7 7.98 -18.63 11.28
CA SER A 7 6.74 -18.19 10.64
C SER A 7 6.38 -16.75 10.98
N SER A 8 7.21 -16.05 11.76
CA SER A 8 6.95 -14.66 12.14
C SER A 8 7.30 -13.70 11.00
N ASN A 9 6.44 -12.70 10.80
CA ASN A 9 6.72 -11.54 9.94
C ASN A 9 7.38 -10.38 10.70
N ASP A 10 7.77 -10.56 11.95
CA ASP A 10 8.54 -9.60 12.75
C ASP A 10 10.02 -9.63 12.31
N TYR A 11 10.29 -9.23 11.08
CA TYR A 11 11.55 -9.42 10.38
C TYR A 11 12.75 -8.78 11.08
N LEU A 12 12.54 -7.68 11.82
CA LEU A 12 13.57 -6.96 12.54
C LEU A 12 13.51 -7.21 14.05
N GLY A 13 12.60 -8.05 14.53
CA GLY A 13 12.42 -8.35 15.96
C GLY A 13 11.94 -7.16 16.77
N LEU A 14 11.25 -6.20 16.14
CA LEU A 14 10.84 -4.94 16.77
C LEU A 14 9.53 -5.04 17.53
N ALA A 15 8.69 -6.06 17.29
CA ALA A 15 7.35 -6.15 17.89
C ALA A 15 7.35 -6.14 19.43
N ASN A 16 8.44 -6.58 20.06
CA ASN A 16 8.60 -6.54 21.51
C ASN A 16 9.74 -5.61 21.96
N HIS A 17 10.18 -4.70 21.09
CA HIS A 17 11.27 -3.79 21.43
C HIS A 17 10.88 -2.83 22.57
N PRO A 18 11.73 -2.64 23.61
CA PRO A 18 11.38 -1.81 24.78
C PRO A 18 10.90 -0.40 24.43
N ALA A 19 11.57 0.27 23.49
CA ALA A 19 11.19 1.62 23.07
C ALA A 19 9.79 1.70 22.44
N LEU A 20 9.37 0.68 21.65
CA LEU A 20 8.02 0.65 21.08
C LEU A 20 6.95 0.43 22.16
N ARG A 21 7.24 -0.46 23.13
CA ARG A 21 6.34 -0.71 24.26
C ARG A 21 6.18 0.53 25.14
N GLU A 22 7.28 1.22 25.42
CA GLU A 22 7.28 2.45 26.22
C GLU A 22 6.51 3.57 25.49
N ALA A 23 6.77 3.81 24.21
CA ALA A 23 6.06 4.79 23.41
C ALA A 23 4.55 4.51 23.34
N ALA A 24 4.14 3.24 23.21
CA ALA A 24 2.74 2.85 23.24
C ALA A 24 2.08 3.14 24.60
N ALA A 25 2.77 2.83 25.71
CA ALA A 25 2.27 3.13 27.06
C ALA A 25 2.11 4.64 27.29
N GLN A 26 3.10 5.44 26.89
CA GLN A 26 3.07 6.90 27.00
C GLN A 26 1.94 7.49 26.13
N ALA A 27 1.82 7.07 24.87
CA ALA A 27 0.76 7.54 24.00
C ALA A 27 -0.64 7.19 24.55
N SER A 28 -0.81 5.99 25.10
CA SER A 28 -2.07 5.58 25.74
C SER A 28 -2.39 6.43 26.97
N ALA A 29 -1.39 6.79 27.75
CA ALA A 29 -1.59 7.65 28.93
C ALA A 29 -2.00 9.09 28.55
N VAL A 30 -1.50 9.63 27.44
CA VAL A 30 -1.79 11.00 26.99
C VAL A 30 -3.08 11.08 26.15
N TRP A 31 -3.24 10.17 25.21
CA TRP A 31 -4.29 10.24 24.18
C TRP A 31 -5.46 9.29 24.43
N GLY A 32 -5.33 8.34 25.38
CA GLY A 32 -6.28 7.27 25.64
C GLY A 32 -6.10 6.06 24.70
N ALA A 33 -6.89 5.01 24.95
CA ALA A 33 -6.77 3.73 24.23
C ALA A 33 -7.61 3.65 22.95
N GLY A 34 -8.48 4.60 22.68
CA GLY A 34 -9.40 4.51 21.56
C GLY A 34 -9.67 5.85 20.88
N PRO A 35 -10.10 5.85 19.61
CA PRO A 35 -10.28 7.07 18.84
C PRO A 35 -11.50 7.90 19.24
N GLY A 36 -12.51 7.31 19.90
CA GLY A 36 -13.73 7.98 20.34
C GLY A 36 -14.63 8.53 19.23
N ALA A 37 -14.10 8.75 18.01
CA ALA A 37 -14.84 9.20 16.82
C ALA A 37 -14.01 8.95 15.56
N SER A 38 -14.62 9.16 14.38
CA SER A 38 -13.86 9.14 13.13
C SER A 38 -12.94 10.35 13.00
N ARG A 39 -11.87 10.21 12.24
CA ARG A 39 -10.88 11.29 11.99
C ARG A 39 -11.52 12.53 11.34
N LEU A 40 -12.49 12.35 10.45
CA LEU A 40 -13.20 13.44 9.79
C LEU A 40 -14.08 14.26 10.75
N VAL A 41 -14.56 13.65 11.85
CA VAL A 41 -15.46 14.33 12.78
C VAL A 41 -14.69 15.16 13.80
N CYS A 42 -13.87 14.52 14.65
CA CYS A 42 -13.15 15.24 15.70
C CYS A 42 -11.94 14.51 16.29
N ARG A 43 -11.55 13.36 15.76
CA ARG A 43 -10.50 12.52 16.39
C ARG A 43 -9.30 12.28 15.48
N SER A 44 -8.91 13.29 14.66
CA SER A 44 -7.59 13.35 14.06
C SER A 44 -6.61 13.91 15.10
N LEU A 45 -5.99 13.01 15.87
CA LEU A 45 -5.09 13.38 16.96
C LEU A 45 -3.71 13.78 16.43
N GLY A 46 -2.96 14.59 17.21
CA GLY A 46 -1.57 14.99 16.87
C GLY A 46 -0.68 13.80 16.56
N VAL A 47 -0.78 12.72 17.34
CA VAL A 47 0.00 11.48 17.15
C VAL A 47 -0.25 10.81 15.79
N HIS A 48 -1.44 10.93 15.19
CA HIS A 48 -1.67 10.46 13.83
C HIS A 48 -0.91 11.29 12.79
N HIS A 49 -0.92 12.62 12.94
CA HIS A 49 -0.21 13.52 12.03
C HIS A 49 1.31 13.33 12.13
N GLU A 50 1.85 13.22 13.34
CA GLU A 50 3.27 12.94 13.55
C GLU A 50 3.72 11.62 12.87
N LEU A 51 2.92 10.57 13.01
CA LEU A 51 3.20 9.29 12.34
C LEU A 51 3.12 9.42 10.81
N GLU A 52 2.12 10.11 10.28
CA GLU A 52 1.93 10.29 8.84
C GLU A 52 3.03 11.16 8.22
N GLU A 53 3.47 12.21 8.92
CA GLU A 53 4.62 13.02 8.52
C GLU A 53 5.91 12.20 8.52
N ALA A 54 6.13 11.36 9.55
CA ALA A 54 7.28 10.47 9.61
C ALA A 54 7.27 9.42 8.48
N LEU A 55 6.11 8.85 8.16
CA LEU A 55 5.94 7.89 7.05
C LEU A 55 6.16 8.56 5.69
N ALA A 56 5.63 9.76 5.48
CA ALA A 56 5.84 10.53 4.25
C ALA A 56 7.33 10.84 4.05
N ALA A 57 8.03 11.28 5.10
CA ALA A 57 9.46 11.52 5.08
C ALA A 57 10.26 10.23 4.83
N PHE A 58 9.90 9.14 5.49
CA PHE A 58 10.53 7.82 5.30
C PHE A 58 10.39 7.33 3.86
N LYS A 59 9.21 7.45 3.25
CA LYS A 59 8.94 6.99 1.88
C LYS A 59 9.29 8.04 0.81
N VAL A 60 9.76 9.23 1.21
CA VAL A 60 10.08 10.37 0.31
C VAL A 60 8.89 10.72 -0.58
N THR A 61 7.75 10.94 0.06
CA THR A 61 6.50 11.34 -0.60
C THR A 61 5.96 12.64 0.01
N GLU A 62 5.00 13.27 -0.66
CA GLU A 62 4.41 14.54 -0.17
C GLU A 62 3.54 14.36 1.08
N ALA A 63 2.91 13.20 1.21
CA ALA A 63 2.00 12.92 2.31
C ALA A 63 1.80 11.41 2.54
N ALA A 64 1.24 11.08 3.70
CA ALA A 64 0.82 9.72 4.05
C ALA A 64 -0.54 9.74 4.77
N LEU A 65 -1.21 8.60 4.75
CA LEU A 65 -2.43 8.32 5.53
C LEU A 65 -2.31 6.94 6.17
N THR A 66 -2.62 6.86 7.46
CA THR A 66 -2.63 5.60 8.22
C THR A 66 -4.01 4.98 8.33
N PHE A 67 -4.04 3.66 8.40
CA PHE A 67 -5.22 2.81 8.53
C PHE A 67 -5.03 1.81 9.66
N SER A 68 -6.12 1.28 10.18
CA SER A 68 -6.10 0.31 11.29
C SER A 68 -5.39 -1.01 10.94
N THR A 69 -5.40 -1.42 9.68
CA THR A 69 -4.76 -2.65 9.19
C THR A 69 -4.33 -2.48 7.73
N GLY A 70 -3.38 -3.31 7.25
CA GLY A 70 -3.06 -3.40 5.82
C GLY A 70 -4.27 -3.82 4.97
N TYR A 71 -5.17 -4.64 5.51
CA TYR A 71 -6.41 -5.00 4.84
C TYR A 71 -7.31 -3.77 4.61
N ALA A 72 -7.54 -2.98 5.65
CA ALA A 72 -8.33 -1.74 5.55
C ALA A 72 -7.66 -0.72 4.62
N THR A 73 -6.32 -0.69 4.56
CA THR A 73 -5.54 0.15 3.65
C THR A 73 -5.89 -0.12 2.19
N ALA A 74 -5.80 -1.39 1.76
CA ALA A 74 -6.14 -1.76 0.38
C ALA A 74 -7.61 -1.49 0.07
N LEU A 75 -8.51 -1.90 0.97
CA LEU A 75 -9.95 -1.77 0.79
C LEU A 75 -10.39 -0.29 0.67
N GLY A 76 -9.95 0.54 1.61
CA GLY A 76 -10.25 1.97 1.63
C GLY A 76 -9.66 2.70 0.41
N THR A 77 -8.41 2.41 0.07
CA THR A 77 -7.71 3.09 -1.04
C THR A 77 -8.33 2.75 -2.40
N ILE A 78 -8.44 1.47 -2.73
CA ILE A 78 -8.98 1.03 -4.02
C ILE A 78 -10.45 1.45 -4.16
N GLY A 79 -11.24 1.30 -3.10
CA GLY A 79 -12.65 1.71 -3.09
C GLY A 79 -12.87 3.21 -3.20
N ALA A 80 -11.93 4.03 -2.68
CA ALA A 80 -11.99 5.49 -2.82
C ALA A 80 -11.60 5.98 -4.22
N LEU A 81 -10.68 5.25 -4.89
CA LEU A 81 -10.11 5.65 -6.17
C LEU A 81 -10.92 5.18 -7.37
N LEU A 82 -11.54 4.00 -7.31
CA LEU A 82 -12.12 3.33 -8.47
C LEU A 82 -13.62 3.12 -8.34
N GLY A 83 -14.30 3.06 -9.49
CA GLY A 83 -15.71 2.74 -9.62
C GLY A 83 -16.01 1.96 -10.91
N LYS A 84 -17.29 1.78 -11.23
CA LYS A 84 -17.80 0.91 -12.30
C LYS A 84 -17.22 1.15 -13.71
N ASP A 85 -16.80 2.40 -13.98
CA ASP A 85 -16.29 2.79 -15.29
C ASP A 85 -14.77 2.62 -15.40
N ASP A 86 -14.09 2.45 -14.26
CA ASP A 86 -12.66 2.30 -14.18
C ASP A 86 -12.19 0.86 -14.44
N VAL A 87 -10.87 0.68 -14.59
CA VAL A 87 -10.23 -0.63 -14.77
C VAL A 87 -9.17 -0.83 -13.70
N ILE A 88 -9.19 -2.00 -13.08
CA ILE A 88 -8.11 -2.46 -12.21
C ILE A 88 -7.49 -3.74 -12.76
N ILE A 89 -6.17 -3.75 -12.87
CA ILE A 89 -5.38 -4.90 -13.32
C ILE A 89 -4.48 -5.34 -12.16
N ILE A 90 -4.61 -6.57 -11.71
CA ILE A 90 -3.85 -7.10 -10.57
C ILE A 90 -3.00 -8.29 -10.98
N ASP A 91 -1.85 -8.46 -10.34
CA ASP A 91 -1.08 -9.70 -10.44
C ASP A 91 -1.89 -10.86 -9.83
N LYS A 92 -1.71 -12.06 -10.37
CA LYS A 92 -2.41 -13.27 -9.94
C LYS A 92 -2.15 -13.63 -8.47
N LEU A 93 -0.98 -13.32 -7.94
CA LEU A 93 -0.56 -13.68 -6.59
C LEU A 93 -0.58 -12.52 -5.58
N VAL A 94 -1.18 -11.37 -5.92
CA VAL A 94 -1.33 -10.28 -4.93
C VAL A 94 -2.10 -10.75 -3.70
N HIS A 95 -1.80 -10.13 -2.59
CA HIS A 95 -2.43 -10.41 -1.31
C HIS A 95 -3.97 -10.32 -1.39
N ALA A 96 -4.64 -11.17 -0.63
CA ALA A 96 -6.10 -11.28 -0.61
C ALA A 96 -6.84 -9.95 -0.36
N CYS A 97 -6.23 -9.01 0.37
CA CYS A 97 -6.81 -7.68 0.59
C CYS A 97 -6.97 -6.88 -0.71
N VAL A 98 -6.01 -6.96 -1.62
CA VAL A 98 -6.08 -6.31 -2.94
C VAL A 98 -7.15 -6.96 -3.81
N VAL A 99 -7.21 -8.32 -3.81
CA VAL A 99 -8.24 -9.07 -4.52
C VAL A 99 -9.65 -8.71 -4.01
N GLY A 100 -9.82 -8.66 -2.69
CA GLY A 100 -11.08 -8.28 -2.06
C GLY A 100 -11.50 -6.86 -2.42
N ALA A 101 -10.58 -5.90 -2.29
CA ALA A 101 -10.81 -4.51 -2.66
C ALA A 101 -11.17 -4.34 -4.15
N ALA A 102 -10.44 -5.03 -5.04
CA ALA A 102 -10.68 -4.98 -6.49
C ALA A 102 -12.07 -5.53 -6.88
N ARG A 103 -12.57 -6.54 -6.15
CA ARG A 103 -13.92 -7.07 -6.36
C ARG A 103 -15.02 -6.13 -5.84
N LEU A 104 -14.77 -5.44 -4.74
CA LEU A 104 -15.75 -4.61 -4.07
C LEU A 104 -15.87 -3.20 -4.66
N CYS A 105 -14.83 -2.65 -5.29
CA CYS A 105 -14.85 -1.28 -5.83
C CYS A 105 -15.76 -1.11 -7.05
N GLY A 106 -16.20 -2.21 -7.66
CA GLY A 106 -17.07 -2.21 -8.84
C GLY A 106 -16.35 -1.96 -10.16
N ALA A 107 -15.04 -1.69 -10.16
CA ALA A 107 -14.25 -1.52 -11.38
C ALA A 107 -14.13 -2.82 -12.18
N LYS A 108 -13.78 -2.68 -13.46
CA LYS A 108 -13.55 -3.83 -14.34
C LYS A 108 -12.25 -4.51 -14.00
N LEU A 109 -12.33 -5.60 -13.24
CA LEU A 109 -11.16 -6.37 -12.80
C LEU A 109 -10.59 -7.22 -13.95
N ARG A 110 -9.26 -7.16 -14.11
CA ARG A 110 -8.44 -8.07 -14.90
C ARG A 110 -7.28 -8.60 -14.06
N VAL A 111 -6.93 -9.84 -14.30
CA VAL A 111 -5.80 -10.51 -13.62
C VAL A 111 -4.77 -10.85 -14.68
N PHE A 112 -3.51 -10.52 -14.46
CA PHE A 112 -2.41 -10.96 -15.32
C PHE A 112 -1.63 -12.09 -14.65
N ALA A 113 -0.98 -12.92 -15.47
CA ALA A 113 -0.17 -14.02 -15.00
C ALA A 113 0.99 -13.49 -14.13
N HIS A 114 1.25 -14.21 -13.05
CA HIS A 114 2.23 -13.80 -12.05
C HIS A 114 3.58 -13.43 -12.67
N ASN A 115 4.04 -12.21 -12.34
CA ASN A 115 5.31 -11.64 -12.81
C ASN A 115 5.53 -11.69 -14.34
N ASP A 116 4.44 -11.69 -15.14
CA ASP A 116 4.50 -11.71 -16.61
C ASP A 116 4.16 -10.33 -17.22
N PRO A 117 5.17 -9.50 -17.58
CA PRO A 117 4.95 -8.22 -18.23
C PRO A 117 4.26 -8.33 -19.59
N ASN A 118 4.41 -9.44 -20.32
CA ASN A 118 3.75 -9.64 -21.60
C ASN A 118 2.25 -9.85 -21.43
N ASP A 119 1.83 -10.61 -20.40
CA ASP A 119 0.41 -10.75 -20.10
C ASP A 119 -0.17 -9.46 -19.51
N LEU A 120 0.60 -8.73 -18.68
CA LEU A 120 0.22 -7.39 -18.23
C LEU A 120 -0.03 -6.46 -19.43
N GLU A 121 0.88 -6.42 -20.42
CA GLU A 121 0.69 -5.58 -21.61
C GLU A 121 -0.56 -5.94 -22.40
N LYS A 122 -0.89 -7.23 -22.54
CA LYS A 122 -2.16 -7.67 -23.17
C LYS A 122 -3.38 -7.10 -22.45
N LYS A 123 -3.38 -7.11 -21.10
CA LYS A 123 -4.49 -6.55 -20.31
C LYS A 123 -4.57 -5.02 -20.44
N LEU A 124 -3.44 -4.33 -20.50
CA LEU A 124 -3.35 -2.89 -20.70
C LEU A 124 -3.86 -2.49 -22.10
N LYS A 125 -3.45 -3.18 -23.16
CA LYS A 125 -3.98 -3.01 -24.52
C LYS A 125 -5.50 -3.19 -24.54
N TRP A 126 -6.02 -4.22 -23.88
CA TRP A 126 -7.45 -4.43 -23.76
C TRP A 126 -8.13 -3.26 -23.02
N ALA A 127 -7.55 -2.77 -21.93
CA ALA A 127 -8.13 -1.67 -21.15
C ALA A 127 -8.23 -0.37 -21.95
N THR A 128 -7.17 -0.03 -22.71
CA THR A 128 -7.08 1.22 -23.47
C THR A 128 -7.77 1.19 -24.85
N SER A 129 -8.03 0.00 -25.41
CA SER A 129 -8.78 -0.14 -26.69
C SER A 129 -10.28 0.04 -26.54
N ARG A 130 -10.81 0.14 -25.32
CA ARG A 130 -12.24 0.25 -25.08
C ARG A 130 -12.74 1.68 -25.29
N PRO A 131 -13.96 1.85 -25.83
CA PRO A 131 -14.65 3.12 -25.74
C PRO A 131 -15.02 3.36 -24.26
N THR A 132 -14.15 4.07 -23.55
CA THR A 132 -14.37 4.42 -22.14
C THR A 132 -14.85 5.86 -22.02
N PRO A 133 -15.65 6.20 -21.01
CA PRO A 133 -15.92 7.58 -20.68
C PRO A 133 -14.60 8.33 -20.48
N ARG A 134 -14.55 9.61 -20.84
CA ARG A 134 -13.36 10.47 -20.86
C ARG A 134 -12.59 10.57 -19.53
N ALA A 135 -13.11 9.97 -18.44
CA ALA A 135 -12.59 10.01 -17.09
C ALA A 135 -12.28 8.63 -16.47
N SER A 136 -12.24 7.55 -17.28
CA SER A 136 -11.94 6.22 -16.73
C SER A 136 -10.49 6.14 -16.29
N ARG A 137 -10.28 5.64 -15.06
CA ARG A 137 -8.97 5.44 -14.45
C ARG A 137 -8.49 4.02 -14.71
N LEU A 138 -7.19 3.88 -14.86
CA LEU A 138 -6.52 2.60 -15.02
C LEU A 138 -5.54 2.41 -13.86
N LEU A 139 -5.79 1.44 -13.00
CA LEU A 139 -4.93 1.11 -11.87
C LEU A 139 -4.32 -0.27 -12.08
N ILE A 140 -3.01 -0.36 -11.93
CA ILE A 140 -2.26 -1.61 -11.77
C ILE A 140 -1.98 -1.77 -10.29
N ALA A 141 -2.23 -2.95 -9.70
CA ALA A 141 -1.85 -3.26 -8.33
C ALA A 141 -1.05 -4.56 -8.26
N THR A 142 0.10 -4.50 -7.61
CA THR A 142 1.01 -5.64 -7.42
C THR A 142 1.74 -5.52 -6.07
N GLU A 143 2.36 -6.63 -5.63
CA GLU A 143 3.32 -6.60 -4.52
C GLU A 143 4.73 -6.37 -5.06
N SER A 144 5.60 -5.77 -4.27
CA SER A 144 7.02 -5.66 -4.62
C SER A 144 7.79 -6.96 -4.30
N VAL A 145 7.47 -7.57 -3.16
CA VAL A 145 7.93 -8.89 -2.72
C VAL A 145 6.70 -9.70 -2.39
N PHE A 146 6.50 -10.82 -3.05
CA PHE A 146 5.31 -11.63 -2.89
C PHE A 146 5.36 -12.48 -1.62
N SER A 147 4.30 -12.43 -0.83
CA SER A 147 4.28 -12.96 0.53
C SER A 147 4.42 -14.48 0.62
N MET A 148 3.97 -15.22 -0.39
CA MET A 148 3.99 -16.70 -0.36
C MET A 148 5.27 -17.27 -0.94
N ASP A 149 5.75 -16.73 -2.07
CA ASP A 149 6.86 -17.29 -2.81
C ASP A 149 8.18 -16.55 -2.55
N GLY A 150 8.09 -15.30 -2.04
CA GLY A 150 9.26 -14.48 -1.69
C GLY A 150 10.00 -13.90 -2.90
N ASP A 151 9.45 -14.04 -4.09
CA ASP A 151 10.02 -13.51 -5.32
C ASP A 151 9.69 -12.03 -5.51
N LEU A 152 10.44 -11.38 -6.38
CA LEU A 152 10.37 -9.95 -6.61
C LEU A 152 9.57 -9.65 -7.89
N ALA A 153 8.78 -8.58 -7.85
CA ALA A 153 8.12 -8.07 -9.03
C ALA A 153 9.13 -7.53 -10.05
N PRO A 154 8.91 -7.73 -11.36
CA PRO A 154 9.66 -7.07 -12.43
C PRO A 154 9.25 -5.59 -12.51
N LEU A 155 9.65 -4.83 -11.48
CA LEU A 155 9.10 -3.50 -11.20
C LEU A 155 9.40 -2.49 -12.31
N ARG A 156 10.58 -2.59 -12.96
CA ARG A 156 10.96 -1.70 -14.04
C ARG A 156 10.04 -1.86 -15.24
N GLU A 157 9.80 -3.09 -15.65
CA GLU A 157 8.92 -3.44 -16.78
C GLU A 157 7.47 -3.05 -16.50
N ILE A 158 6.99 -3.27 -15.27
CA ILE A 158 5.64 -2.87 -14.86
C ILE A 158 5.47 -1.35 -14.94
N ILE A 159 6.46 -0.58 -14.47
CA ILE A 159 6.43 0.88 -14.49
C ILE A 159 6.50 1.41 -15.93
N GLU A 160 7.36 0.84 -16.78
CA GLU A 160 7.43 1.22 -18.20
C GLU A 160 6.10 0.98 -18.92
N LEU A 161 5.46 -0.14 -18.64
CA LEU A 161 4.13 -0.42 -19.19
C LEU A 161 3.06 0.52 -18.62
N LYS A 162 3.08 0.77 -17.31
CA LYS A 162 2.17 1.73 -16.67
C LYS A 162 2.26 3.11 -17.34
N ASP A 163 3.46 3.64 -17.54
CA ASP A 163 3.66 4.94 -18.16
C ASP A 163 3.22 4.94 -19.63
N LYS A 164 3.55 3.89 -20.38
CA LYS A 164 3.16 3.73 -21.79
C LYS A 164 1.64 3.77 -21.99
N TYR A 165 0.89 3.22 -21.05
CA TYR A 165 -0.57 3.11 -21.16
C TYR A 165 -1.33 4.16 -20.30
N GLY A 166 -0.63 5.07 -19.62
CA GLY A 166 -1.22 6.14 -18.82
C GLY A 166 -1.97 5.65 -17.58
N GLY A 167 -1.50 4.55 -16.99
CA GLY A 167 -2.06 3.99 -15.76
C GLY A 167 -1.41 4.54 -14.50
N TRP A 168 -1.99 4.23 -13.35
CA TRP A 168 -1.39 4.39 -12.04
C TRP A 168 -0.91 3.05 -11.51
N LEU A 169 0.12 3.07 -10.66
CA LEU A 169 0.62 1.89 -9.95
C LEU A 169 0.39 2.02 -8.45
N MET A 170 -0.33 1.04 -7.89
CA MET A 170 -0.35 0.78 -6.46
C MET A 170 0.61 -0.39 -6.17
N LEU A 171 1.68 -0.08 -5.46
CA LEU A 171 2.70 -1.05 -5.07
C LEU A 171 2.58 -1.37 -3.59
N ASP A 172 2.27 -2.63 -3.28
CA ASP A 172 2.29 -3.12 -1.91
C ASP A 172 3.72 -3.53 -1.53
N GLU A 173 4.30 -2.79 -0.61
CA GLU A 173 5.63 -3.01 -0.06
C GLU A 173 5.63 -3.56 1.37
N ALA A 174 4.54 -4.20 1.77
CA ALA A 174 4.38 -4.75 3.11
C ALA A 174 5.49 -5.75 3.49
N GLN A 175 6.05 -6.48 2.51
CA GLN A 175 7.16 -7.42 2.71
C GLN A 175 8.54 -6.79 2.47
N ALA A 176 8.60 -5.56 1.95
CA ALA A 176 9.86 -4.92 1.55
C ALA A 176 10.25 -3.73 2.45
N SER A 177 9.28 -2.98 2.97
CA SER A 177 9.53 -1.85 3.86
C SER A 177 10.22 -2.31 5.14
N GLY A 178 11.32 -1.63 5.48
CA GLY A 178 12.20 -1.99 6.58
C GLY A 178 13.36 -2.92 6.19
N LEU A 179 13.34 -3.50 4.96
CA LEU A 179 14.28 -4.54 4.54
C LEU A 179 15.08 -4.17 3.29
N PHE A 180 14.44 -3.69 2.24
CA PHE A 180 15.04 -3.42 0.94
C PHE A 180 15.40 -1.95 0.76
N GLY A 181 16.46 -1.68 -0.02
CA GLY A 181 16.97 -0.34 -0.29
C GLY A 181 18.01 0.12 0.71
N GLU A 182 18.80 1.12 0.36
CA GLU A 182 19.86 1.69 1.19
C GLU A 182 19.30 2.25 2.50
N HIS A 183 18.16 2.93 2.42
CA HIS A 183 17.45 3.51 3.56
C HIS A 183 16.30 2.61 4.05
N ARG A 184 16.23 1.37 3.59
CA ARG A 184 15.21 0.36 3.94
C ARG A 184 13.77 0.79 3.64
N ARG A 185 13.58 1.63 2.62
CA ARG A 185 12.25 2.16 2.23
C ARG A 185 11.43 1.19 1.39
N GLY A 186 12.04 0.15 0.84
CA GLY A 186 11.38 -0.88 0.05
C GLY A 186 12.07 -1.19 -1.27
N LEU A 187 11.47 -2.08 -2.06
CA LEU A 187 12.03 -2.49 -3.36
C LEU A 187 12.02 -1.35 -4.38
N ALA A 188 11.02 -0.48 -4.34
CA ALA A 188 10.97 0.69 -5.23
C ALA A 188 12.18 1.61 -5.04
N GLU A 189 12.65 1.79 -3.79
CA GLU A 189 13.91 2.49 -3.51
C GLU A 189 15.11 1.70 -4.06
N ALA A 190 15.19 0.40 -3.76
CA ALA A 190 16.30 -0.44 -4.21
C ALA A 190 16.47 -0.45 -5.74
N CYS A 191 15.37 -0.26 -6.47
CA CYS A 191 15.36 -0.14 -7.93
C CYS A 191 15.50 1.31 -8.45
N GLU A 192 15.61 2.31 -7.56
CA GLU A 192 15.61 3.74 -7.88
C GLU A 192 14.34 4.22 -8.61
N LEU A 193 13.20 3.56 -8.36
CA LEU A 193 11.93 3.78 -9.06
C LEU A 193 10.82 4.35 -8.17
N ALA A 194 11.09 4.63 -6.89
CA ALA A 194 10.07 5.07 -5.93
C ALA A 194 9.30 6.32 -6.39
N HIS A 195 9.97 7.25 -7.08
CA HIS A 195 9.38 8.48 -7.60
C HIS A 195 8.39 8.26 -8.77
N ARG A 196 8.33 7.05 -9.32
CA ARG A 196 7.43 6.64 -10.41
C ARG A 196 6.25 5.80 -9.93
N VAL A 197 6.12 5.59 -8.62
CA VAL A 197 5.01 4.84 -8.01
C VAL A 197 4.05 5.83 -7.38
N GLU A 198 2.82 5.92 -7.90
CA GLU A 198 1.84 6.89 -7.44
C GLU A 198 1.29 6.56 -6.05
N ILE A 199 1.13 5.28 -5.75
CA ILE A 199 0.49 4.80 -4.52
C ILE A 199 1.40 3.75 -3.87
N GLN A 200 2.15 4.16 -2.86
CA GLN A 200 2.99 3.27 -2.07
C GLN A 200 2.21 2.79 -0.86
N MET A 201 1.88 1.51 -0.83
CA MET A 201 1.22 0.86 0.29
C MET A 201 2.23 0.12 1.16
N GLY A 202 2.01 0.12 2.47
CA GLY A 202 2.78 -0.71 3.38
C GLY A 202 2.02 -1.06 4.65
N THR A 203 2.66 -1.84 5.51
CA THR A 203 2.11 -2.23 6.82
C THR A 203 3.08 -1.88 7.95
N LEU A 204 2.54 -1.53 9.10
CA LEU A 204 3.29 -1.34 10.34
C LEU A 204 3.47 -2.65 11.12
N GLY A 205 2.68 -3.69 10.77
CA GLY A 205 2.59 -4.94 11.54
C GLY A 205 3.61 -6.01 11.20
N LYS A 206 4.64 -5.69 10.40
CA LYS A 206 5.71 -6.63 10.03
C LYS A 206 7.07 -6.09 10.50
N ALA A 207 7.98 -5.74 9.60
CA ALA A 207 9.31 -5.24 9.96
C ALA A 207 9.29 -4.04 10.91
N LEU A 208 8.25 -3.20 10.87
CA LEU A 208 8.15 -2.02 11.73
C LEU A 208 7.61 -2.32 13.15
N GLY A 209 7.23 -3.55 13.45
CA GLY A 209 6.93 -4.04 14.80
C GLY A 209 5.73 -3.41 15.51
N ALA A 210 4.81 -2.76 14.77
CA ALA A 210 3.65 -2.07 15.32
C ALA A 210 2.34 -2.67 14.80
N ALA A 211 1.27 -1.87 14.65
CA ALA A 211 -0.01 -2.30 14.07
C ALA A 211 -0.55 -1.22 13.12
N GLY A 212 -1.22 -1.65 12.04
CA GLY A 212 -1.80 -0.76 11.06
C GLY A 212 -1.23 -0.95 9.66
N GLY A 213 -1.69 -0.10 8.75
CA GLY A 213 -1.15 0.03 7.42
C GLY A 213 -1.14 1.49 6.99
N TYR A 214 -0.52 1.79 5.86
CA TYR A 214 -0.39 3.15 5.38
C TYR A 214 -0.39 3.22 3.86
N ILE A 215 -0.78 4.39 3.34
CA ILE A 215 -0.54 4.82 1.97
C ILE A 215 0.34 6.05 2.01
N CYS A 216 1.36 6.08 1.14
CA CYS A 216 2.17 7.25 0.87
C CYS A 216 2.04 7.64 -0.61
N GLY A 217 2.02 8.95 -0.89
CA GLY A 217 1.89 9.46 -2.25
C GLY A 217 1.77 10.98 -2.30
N SER A 218 1.17 11.49 -3.37
CA SER A 218 0.96 12.93 -3.53
C SER A 218 -0.06 13.50 -2.53
N ARG A 219 0.05 14.78 -2.20
CA ARG A 219 -0.89 15.47 -1.31
C ARG A 219 -2.35 15.35 -1.80
N PRO A 220 -2.66 15.58 -3.09
CA PRO A 220 -4.04 15.43 -3.59
C PRO A 220 -4.59 14.01 -3.45
N LEU A 221 -3.75 12.98 -3.61
CA LEU A 221 -4.15 11.60 -3.37
C LEU A 221 -4.56 11.40 -1.90
N ILE A 222 -3.72 11.82 -0.98
CA ILE A 222 -3.96 11.65 0.46
C ILE A 222 -5.19 12.44 0.91
N ASP A 223 -5.36 13.67 0.45
CA ASP A 223 -6.54 14.50 0.76
C ASP A 223 -7.84 13.84 0.25
N LEU A 224 -7.80 13.20 -0.92
CA LEU A 224 -8.93 12.41 -1.42
C LEU A 224 -9.22 11.21 -0.51
N LEU A 225 -8.17 10.48 -0.10
CA LEU A 225 -8.33 9.29 0.76
C LEU A 225 -8.87 9.64 2.15
N VAL A 226 -8.42 10.73 2.76
CA VAL A 226 -8.94 11.21 4.05
C VAL A 226 -10.46 11.38 3.99
N ASN A 227 -10.98 11.85 2.86
CA ASN A 227 -12.40 12.12 2.70
C ASN A 227 -13.23 10.92 2.23
N ARG A 228 -12.63 9.96 1.52
CA ARG A 228 -13.36 8.89 0.81
C ARG A 228 -13.02 7.47 1.24
N ALA A 229 -11.84 7.23 1.80
CA ALA A 229 -11.43 5.90 2.25
C ALA A 229 -12.09 5.59 3.61
N ARG A 230 -13.05 4.69 3.60
CA ARG A 230 -13.82 4.26 4.79
C ARG A 230 -13.63 2.77 5.05
#